data_a630a66f26f320a8865e302194bc8ad2
#
_entry.id   a630a66f26f320a8865e302194bc8ad2
#
_cell.length_a   1.000
_cell.length_b   1.000
_cell.length_c   1.000
_cell.angle_alpha   90.00
_cell.angle_beta   90.00
_cell.angle_gamma   90.00
#
_symmetry.space_group_name_H-M   'P 1'
#
loop_
_entity.id
_entity.type
_entity.pdbx_description
1 polymer ?
#
loop_
_entity_poly.entity_id
_entity_poly.type
_entity_poly.pdbx_seq_one_letter_code
_entity_poly.pdbx_strand_id
1 'polypeptide(L)'
;MPANGLHVPDTFGELPYGIPQVDACSAKRSFRAHCQKQKQTDAPPTAEERTRAVQTALRSYSAWRFDLTSAADPNAWFDSEFNKALKEIDMNSTPGYCMLTNLGSNNAQIFGWDGLTFDPDRVSLVRQHVKLRFDELLYGNAVCDDIKVFVKQEPHKLKKIQDGTYRLISAVSLIDTLIDRILFAWIARAQLSTVGETPCLIGWSPVRGGWRLITNKFANEPVNCLDRSAWDWTVQGYLVDLWILFLENLPVNPPEWWLKMMKLRFKLLFEDAVFRFEDGTRVRQGTKGVMKSGCYLTILLNSLSQSLLHYIANKRCGKPMALKQPFSIGDDTVQEAMSWLPEYVRQLEILGITVKGAKVQHWVEFAGFCFDGKTCYPAYWQK
;
A
#
# COMPACT_ATOMS: atom_id res chain seq x y z
N MET A 1 -26.65 -24.44 -27.44
CA MET A 1 -26.55 -24.29 -25.98
C MET A 1 -26.88 -22.86 -25.66
N PRO A 2 -27.87 -22.56 -24.81
CA PRO A 2 -28.16 -21.16 -24.46
C PRO A 2 -27.04 -20.62 -23.60
N ALA A 3 -26.48 -19.48 -24.01
CA ALA A 3 -25.59 -18.68 -23.18
C ALA A 3 -26.39 -18.20 -21.96
N ASN A 4 -26.19 -18.83 -20.81
CA ASN A 4 -26.78 -18.39 -19.56
C ASN A 4 -26.20 -17.03 -19.18
N GLY A 5 -26.94 -16.00 -19.56
CA GLY A 5 -27.35 -14.90 -18.75
C GLY A 5 -26.26 -14.07 -18.10
N LEU A 6 -25.41 -13.38 -18.89
CA LEU A 6 -25.09 -12.00 -18.54
C LEU A 6 -26.42 -11.22 -18.61
N HIS A 7 -27.04 -11.00 -17.46
CA HIS A 7 -28.17 -10.10 -17.36
C HIS A 7 -27.62 -8.69 -17.57
N VAL A 8 -27.49 -8.29 -18.84
CA VAL A 8 -27.30 -6.88 -19.19
C VAL A 8 -28.67 -6.24 -18.92
N PRO A 9 -28.79 -5.29 -18.00
CA PRO A 9 -30.05 -4.60 -17.82
C PRO A 9 -30.45 -3.96 -19.14
N ASP A 10 -31.67 -4.19 -19.61
CA ASP A 10 -32.23 -3.62 -20.86
C ASP A 10 -32.42 -2.09 -20.81
N THR A 11 -32.08 -1.47 -19.71
CA THR A 11 -32.00 -0.03 -19.57
C THR A 11 -30.55 0.34 -19.26
N PHE A 12 -29.91 1.11 -20.15
CA PHE A 12 -28.75 1.94 -19.80
C PHE A 12 -29.24 2.99 -18.80
N GLY A 13 -29.51 2.54 -17.55
CA GLY A 13 -29.68 3.44 -16.43
C GLY A 13 -28.41 4.28 -16.30
N GLU A 14 -28.52 5.49 -15.75
CA GLU A 14 -27.39 6.38 -15.50
C GLU A 14 -26.26 5.56 -14.85
N LEU A 15 -25.08 5.57 -15.46
CA LEU A 15 -23.92 4.90 -14.88
C LEU A 15 -23.70 5.46 -13.49
N PRO A 16 -23.51 4.62 -12.45
CA PRO A 16 -23.35 5.08 -11.07
C PRO A 16 -22.00 5.78 -10.82
N TYR A 17 -21.32 6.18 -11.89
CA TYR A 17 -20.00 6.79 -11.90
C TYR A 17 -19.97 8.06 -12.74
N GLY A 18 -19.12 9.01 -12.36
CA GLY A 18 -18.86 10.25 -13.09
C GLY A 18 -17.38 10.67 -12.94
N ILE A 19 -17.00 11.70 -13.69
CA ILE A 19 -15.64 12.24 -13.68
C ILE A 19 -15.51 13.29 -12.56
N PRO A 20 -14.49 13.21 -11.70
CA PRO A 20 -14.27 14.18 -10.64
C PRO A 20 -13.68 15.48 -11.19
N GLN A 21 -13.85 16.59 -10.44
CA GLN A 21 -13.10 17.82 -10.67
C GLN A 21 -11.65 17.64 -10.15
N VAL A 22 -10.68 18.05 -10.97
CA VAL A 22 -9.25 17.84 -10.70
C VAL A 22 -8.48 19.13 -10.38
N ASP A 23 -9.14 20.09 -9.73
CA ASP A 23 -8.51 21.35 -9.31
C ASP A 23 -8.04 21.32 -7.84
N ALA A 24 -7.18 22.27 -7.47
CA ALA A 24 -6.64 22.38 -6.12
C ALA A 24 -7.73 22.59 -5.05
N CYS A 25 -8.81 23.31 -5.36
CA CYS A 25 -9.91 23.56 -4.42
C CYS A 25 -10.64 22.26 -4.08
N SER A 26 -10.96 21.46 -5.09
CA SER A 26 -11.58 20.13 -4.95
C SER A 26 -10.65 19.15 -4.20
N ALA A 27 -9.35 19.17 -4.48
CA ALA A 27 -8.36 18.38 -3.77
C ALA A 27 -8.30 18.76 -2.28
N LYS A 28 -8.25 20.05 -1.94
CA LYS A 28 -8.22 20.53 -0.55
C LYS A 28 -9.51 20.21 0.21
N ARG A 29 -10.67 20.36 -0.44
CA ARG A 29 -11.96 20.00 0.15
C ARG A 29 -12.01 18.52 0.50
N SER A 30 -11.64 17.68 -0.45
CA SER A 30 -11.58 16.21 -0.25
C SER A 30 -10.55 15.83 0.82
N PHE A 31 -9.38 16.48 0.85
CA PHE A 31 -8.36 16.26 1.86
C PHE A 31 -8.89 16.58 3.27
N ARG A 32 -9.56 17.70 3.47
CA ARG A 32 -10.19 18.06 4.75
C ARG A 32 -11.23 17.02 5.18
N ALA A 33 -12.09 16.59 4.25
CA ALA A 33 -13.09 15.56 4.52
C ALA A 33 -12.46 14.21 4.91
N HIS A 34 -11.31 13.87 4.33
CA HIS A 34 -10.57 12.66 4.72
C HIS A 34 -9.86 12.82 6.08
N CYS A 35 -9.26 13.98 6.35
CA CYS A 35 -8.64 14.27 7.65
C CYS A 35 -9.65 14.17 8.81
N GLN A 36 -10.90 14.54 8.60
CA GLN A 36 -11.96 14.38 9.61
C GLN A 36 -12.28 12.93 9.97
N LYS A 37 -11.89 11.96 9.14
CA LYS A 37 -12.04 10.53 9.40
C LYS A 37 -10.91 9.97 10.26
N GLN A 38 -9.83 10.72 10.45
CA GLN A 38 -8.72 10.29 11.29
C GLN A 38 -9.17 10.20 12.74
N LYS A 39 -9.05 9.02 13.30
CA LYS A 39 -9.31 8.77 14.71
C LYS A 39 -8.26 7.81 15.23
N GLN A 40 -7.44 8.27 16.17
CA GLN A 40 -6.52 7.38 16.86
C GLN A 40 -7.31 6.55 17.87
N THR A 41 -6.92 5.30 18.03
CA THR A 41 -7.53 4.43 19.04
C THR A 41 -7.07 4.80 20.45
N ASP A 42 -7.99 4.71 21.40
CA ASP A 42 -7.69 4.82 22.84
C ASP A 42 -7.20 3.47 23.44
N ALA A 43 -7.29 2.39 22.68
CA ALA A 43 -6.88 1.05 23.08
C ALA A 43 -5.88 0.40 22.11
N PRO A 44 -4.71 1.01 21.88
CA PRO A 44 -3.69 0.45 20.99
C PRO A 44 -3.21 -0.91 21.51
N PRO A 45 -2.56 -1.72 20.67
CA PRO A 45 -2.00 -2.99 21.10
C PRO A 45 -0.97 -2.83 22.21
N THR A 46 -1.03 -3.70 23.20
CA THR A 46 -0.03 -3.79 24.28
C THR A 46 1.34 -4.19 23.72
N ALA A 47 2.41 -4.00 24.49
CA ALA A 47 3.76 -4.43 24.10
C ALA A 47 3.82 -5.93 23.83
N GLU A 48 3.13 -6.74 24.63
CA GLU A 48 3.03 -8.20 24.42
C GLU A 48 2.30 -8.53 23.11
N GLU A 49 1.15 -7.90 22.84
CA GLU A 49 0.39 -8.10 21.60
C GLU A 49 1.24 -7.73 20.37
N ARG A 50 1.97 -6.60 20.43
CA ARG A 50 2.87 -6.15 19.35
C ARG A 50 3.96 -7.16 19.08
N THR A 51 4.68 -7.60 20.12
CA THR A 51 5.77 -8.56 20.00
C THR A 51 5.27 -9.88 19.41
N ARG A 52 4.18 -10.43 19.94
CA ARG A 52 3.61 -11.69 19.45
C ARG A 52 3.06 -11.59 18.04
N ALA A 53 2.41 -10.48 17.68
CA ALA A 53 1.91 -10.26 16.32
C ALA A 53 3.04 -10.20 15.31
N VAL A 54 4.12 -9.46 15.62
CA VAL A 54 5.31 -9.40 14.73
C VAL A 54 6.02 -10.74 14.63
N GLN A 55 6.18 -11.47 15.73
CA GLN A 55 6.74 -12.84 15.69
C GLN A 55 5.90 -13.79 14.83
N THR A 56 4.56 -13.66 14.88
CA THR A 56 3.66 -14.43 14.03
C THR A 56 3.79 -14.02 12.57
N ALA A 57 3.88 -12.72 12.29
CA ALA A 57 4.13 -12.20 10.95
C ALA A 57 5.47 -12.69 10.39
N LEU A 58 6.57 -12.66 11.16
CA LEU A 58 7.88 -13.13 10.74
C LEU A 58 7.88 -14.62 10.34
N ARG A 59 7.03 -15.44 10.95
CA ARG A 59 6.81 -16.83 10.52
C ARG A 59 5.98 -16.93 9.24
N SER A 60 4.87 -16.21 9.17
CA SER A 60 3.95 -16.24 8.02
C SER A 60 4.56 -15.63 6.75
N TYR A 61 5.50 -14.72 6.92
CA TYR A 61 6.21 -14.02 5.85
C TYR A 61 7.68 -14.44 5.74
N SER A 62 8.03 -15.61 6.25
CA SER A 62 9.44 -16.10 6.24
C SER A 62 10.04 -16.21 4.83
N ALA A 63 9.20 -16.43 3.82
CA ALA A 63 9.61 -16.43 2.41
C ALA A 63 10.15 -15.06 1.92
N TRP A 64 9.85 -13.97 2.63
CA TRP A 64 10.39 -12.64 2.30
C TRP A 64 11.75 -12.35 2.93
N ARG A 65 12.31 -13.28 3.72
CA ARG A 65 13.64 -13.09 4.30
C ARG A 65 14.71 -12.92 3.23
N PHE A 66 15.60 -11.99 3.47
CA PHE A 66 16.71 -11.69 2.58
C PHE A 66 17.97 -11.36 3.39
N ASP A 67 19.12 -11.84 2.92
CA ASP A 67 20.40 -11.52 3.55
C ASP A 67 20.96 -10.20 3.02
N LEU A 68 21.08 -9.22 3.92
CA LEU A 68 21.61 -7.91 3.63
C LEU A 68 23.12 -7.78 3.85
N THR A 69 23.86 -8.88 3.96
CA THR A 69 25.35 -8.85 4.08
C THR A 69 25.98 -8.05 2.92
N SER A 70 25.42 -8.13 1.72
CA SER A 70 25.90 -7.35 0.54
C SER A 70 25.66 -5.84 0.68
N ALA A 71 24.85 -5.40 1.64
CA ALA A 71 24.62 -4.00 1.94
C ALA A 71 25.59 -3.43 3.01
N ALA A 72 26.67 -4.14 3.35
CA ALA A 72 27.64 -3.69 4.34
C ALA A 72 28.26 -2.32 3.97
N ASP A 73 28.60 -2.11 2.69
CA ASP A 73 29.02 -0.81 2.15
C ASP A 73 27.81 -0.06 1.59
N PRO A 74 27.40 1.07 2.20
CA PRO A 74 26.26 1.86 1.74
C PRO A 74 26.44 2.41 0.32
N ASN A 75 27.65 2.75 -0.10
CA ASN A 75 27.90 3.30 -1.45
C ASN A 75 27.79 2.22 -2.53
N ALA A 76 28.39 1.07 -2.31
CA ALA A 76 28.26 -0.05 -3.24
C ALA A 76 26.79 -0.53 -3.33
N TRP A 77 26.05 -0.53 -2.25
CA TRP A 77 24.62 -0.83 -2.22
C TRP A 77 23.82 0.21 -3.01
N PHE A 78 24.08 1.49 -2.77
CA PHE A 78 23.44 2.58 -3.53
C PHE A 78 23.61 2.38 -5.03
N ASP A 79 24.82 2.14 -5.50
CA ASP A 79 25.13 1.99 -6.92
C ASP A 79 24.41 0.79 -7.55
N SER A 80 24.44 -0.34 -6.85
CA SER A 80 23.74 -1.55 -7.29
C SER A 80 22.23 -1.34 -7.37
N GLU A 81 21.61 -0.82 -6.31
CA GLU A 81 20.16 -0.68 -6.23
C GLU A 81 19.62 0.48 -7.08
N PHE A 82 20.37 1.58 -7.26
CA PHE A 82 19.98 2.64 -8.18
C PHE A 82 19.87 2.13 -9.61
N ASN A 83 20.85 1.35 -10.09
CA ASN A 83 20.84 0.79 -11.42
C ASN A 83 19.69 -0.20 -11.67
N LYS A 84 19.28 -0.94 -10.64
CA LYS A 84 18.08 -1.81 -10.68
C LYS A 84 16.81 -0.97 -10.68
N ALA A 85 16.73 0.03 -9.79
CA ALA A 85 15.56 0.91 -9.67
C ALA A 85 15.25 1.65 -10.97
N LEU A 86 16.27 2.07 -11.71
CA LEU A 86 16.12 2.72 -13.02
C LEU A 86 15.33 1.85 -14.02
N LYS A 87 15.50 0.52 -13.96
CA LYS A 87 14.82 -0.44 -14.85
C LYS A 87 13.40 -0.80 -14.36
N GLU A 88 13.10 -0.54 -13.09
CA GLU A 88 11.86 -0.94 -12.44
C GLU A 88 10.86 0.21 -12.24
N ILE A 89 11.31 1.47 -12.42
CA ILE A 89 10.46 2.63 -12.21
C ILE A 89 9.45 2.81 -13.34
N ASP A 90 8.23 3.22 -12.99
CA ASP A 90 7.22 3.57 -13.99
C ASP A 90 7.52 4.90 -14.65
N MET A 91 7.78 4.86 -15.94
CA MET A 91 8.14 6.04 -16.75
C MET A 91 6.98 7.01 -16.96
N ASN A 92 5.73 6.55 -16.84
CA ASN A 92 4.55 7.40 -17.01
C ASN A 92 4.14 8.15 -15.74
N SER A 93 4.70 7.77 -14.59
CA SER A 93 4.35 8.38 -13.30
C SER A 93 4.86 9.81 -13.17
N THR A 94 4.13 10.62 -12.38
CA THR A 94 4.54 11.97 -12.00
C THR A 94 5.79 11.92 -11.11
N PRO A 95 6.75 12.85 -11.29
CA PRO A 95 7.90 12.98 -10.40
C PRO A 95 7.57 13.60 -9.03
N GLY A 96 6.30 13.92 -8.76
CA GLY A 96 5.91 14.64 -7.55
C GLY A 96 6.46 16.07 -7.50
N TYR A 97 6.75 16.57 -6.31
CA TYR A 97 7.41 17.86 -6.12
C TYR A 97 8.88 17.64 -5.74
N CYS A 98 9.79 17.80 -6.68
CA CYS A 98 11.23 17.81 -6.45
C CYS A 98 11.91 18.74 -7.45
N MET A 99 13.18 19.01 -7.25
CA MET A 99 13.94 19.90 -8.13
C MET A 99 14.09 19.38 -9.57
N LEU A 100 13.86 18.09 -9.80
CA LEU A 100 13.93 17.49 -11.14
C LEU A 100 12.71 17.80 -12.01
N THR A 101 11.65 18.38 -11.46
CA THR A 101 10.43 18.73 -12.23
C THR A 101 10.67 19.76 -13.33
N ASN A 102 11.76 20.50 -13.26
CA ASN A 102 12.19 21.40 -14.35
C ASN A 102 12.63 20.65 -15.62
N LEU A 103 12.93 19.36 -15.52
CA LEU A 103 13.35 18.51 -16.65
C LEU A 103 12.16 17.84 -17.37
N GLY A 104 11.00 17.78 -16.73
CA GLY A 104 9.82 17.15 -17.32
C GLY A 104 8.67 16.93 -16.33
N SER A 105 7.49 16.65 -16.86
CA SER A 105 6.27 16.42 -16.10
C SER A 105 6.04 14.96 -15.69
N ASN A 106 6.78 14.03 -16.28
CA ASN A 106 6.77 12.61 -15.93
C ASN A 106 8.20 12.04 -15.91
N ASN A 107 8.35 10.83 -15.40
CA ASN A 107 9.65 10.19 -15.25
C ASN A 107 10.35 9.97 -16.61
N ALA A 108 9.62 9.61 -17.68
CA ALA A 108 10.21 9.42 -19.00
C ALA A 108 10.93 10.68 -19.49
N GLN A 109 10.28 11.83 -19.37
CA GLN A 109 10.89 13.11 -19.75
C GLN A 109 12.10 13.45 -18.89
N ILE A 110 12.05 13.18 -17.58
CA ILE A 110 13.17 13.46 -16.67
C ILE A 110 14.39 12.61 -17.03
N PHE A 111 14.20 11.32 -17.31
CA PHE A 111 15.29 10.41 -17.69
C PHE A 111 15.68 10.47 -19.17
N GLY A 112 14.95 11.25 -20.00
CA GLY A 112 15.14 11.25 -21.45
C GLY A 112 14.89 9.87 -22.06
N TRP A 113 13.86 9.15 -21.55
CA TRP A 113 13.48 7.83 -22.03
C TRP A 113 12.72 7.91 -23.34
N ASP A 114 13.24 7.31 -24.39
CA ASP A 114 12.67 7.30 -25.74
C ASP A 114 11.81 6.04 -26.06
N GLY A 115 11.66 5.16 -25.09
CA GLY A 115 11.00 3.86 -25.23
C GLY A 115 11.97 2.67 -25.30
N LEU A 116 13.25 2.91 -25.52
CA LEU A 116 14.31 1.90 -25.64
C LEU A 116 15.53 2.21 -24.76
N THR A 117 15.96 3.47 -24.75
CA THR A 117 17.18 3.91 -24.07
C THR A 117 16.93 5.16 -23.23
N PHE A 118 17.79 5.36 -22.24
CA PHE A 118 17.85 6.56 -21.42
C PHE A 118 18.90 7.54 -21.96
N ASP A 119 18.67 8.83 -21.74
CA ASP A 119 19.69 9.85 -21.91
C ASP A 119 20.73 9.75 -20.78
N PRO A 120 22.01 9.44 -21.07
CA PRO A 120 23.04 9.22 -20.05
C PRO A 120 23.29 10.45 -19.17
N ASP A 121 23.21 11.66 -19.72
CA ASP A 121 23.45 12.89 -18.97
C ASP A 121 22.30 13.16 -18.00
N ARG A 122 21.08 12.90 -18.42
CA ARG A 122 19.89 13.00 -17.54
C ARG A 122 19.91 11.96 -16.43
N VAL A 123 20.26 10.71 -16.73
CA VAL A 123 20.44 9.66 -15.72
C VAL A 123 21.52 10.05 -14.72
N SER A 124 22.67 10.58 -15.20
CA SER A 124 23.75 11.04 -14.33
C SER A 124 23.29 12.17 -13.39
N LEU A 125 22.54 13.14 -13.92
CA LEU A 125 21.98 14.24 -13.13
C LEU A 125 21.00 13.74 -12.05
N VAL A 126 20.06 12.87 -12.43
CA VAL A 126 19.13 12.25 -11.45
C VAL A 126 19.90 11.50 -10.38
N ARG A 127 20.90 10.69 -10.78
CA ARG A 127 21.73 9.92 -9.84
C ARG A 127 22.46 10.80 -8.86
N GLN A 128 23.01 11.95 -9.30
CA GLN A 128 23.66 12.91 -8.40
C GLN A 128 22.70 13.45 -7.35
N HIS A 129 21.49 13.86 -7.72
CA HIS A 129 20.49 14.36 -6.76
C HIS A 129 20.00 13.29 -5.79
N VAL A 130 19.81 12.06 -6.25
CA VAL A 130 19.44 10.93 -5.38
C VAL A 130 20.60 10.59 -4.45
N LYS A 131 21.85 10.64 -4.93
CA LYS A 131 23.03 10.38 -4.09
C LYS A 131 23.21 11.44 -2.99
N LEU A 132 23.01 12.72 -3.33
CA LEU A 132 23.02 13.79 -2.33
C LEU A 132 21.95 13.55 -1.24
N ARG A 133 20.73 13.20 -1.62
CA ARG A 133 19.66 12.86 -0.67
C ARG A 133 20.02 11.62 0.18
N PHE A 134 20.58 10.61 -0.45
CA PHE A 134 21.05 9.40 0.25
C PHE A 134 22.11 9.72 1.29
N ASP A 135 23.10 10.53 0.95
CA ASP A 135 24.17 10.93 1.86
C ASP A 135 23.64 11.76 3.04
N GLU A 136 22.73 12.72 2.79
CA GLU A 136 22.08 13.48 3.86
C GLU A 136 21.38 12.55 4.86
N LEU A 137 20.59 11.59 4.35
CA LEU A 137 19.90 10.62 5.21
C LEU A 137 20.87 9.67 5.91
N LEU A 138 21.97 9.28 5.25
CA LEU A 138 23.03 8.43 5.84
C LEU A 138 23.70 9.11 7.03
N TYR A 139 23.93 10.45 6.95
CA TYR A 139 24.43 11.27 8.05
C TYR A 139 23.38 11.57 9.12
N GLY A 140 22.13 11.16 8.93
CA GLY A 140 21.05 11.34 9.89
C GLY A 140 20.26 12.65 9.71
N ASN A 141 20.50 13.39 8.63
CA ASN A 141 19.74 14.60 8.32
C ASN A 141 18.35 14.24 7.82
N ALA A 142 17.32 14.76 8.50
CA ALA A 142 15.91 14.47 8.18
C ALA A 142 15.43 15.33 7.01
N VAL A 143 15.77 14.94 5.78
CA VAL A 143 15.44 15.67 4.55
C VAL A 143 14.53 14.83 3.65
N CYS A 144 13.40 15.40 3.22
CA CYS A 144 12.51 14.84 2.21
C CYS A 144 11.78 15.96 1.45
N ASP A 145 11.19 15.60 0.31
CA ASP A 145 10.34 16.51 -0.45
C ASP A 145 8.90 16.51 0.07
N ASP A 146 8.15 17.56 -0.25
CA ASP A 146 6.71 17.62 0.05
C ASP A 146 5.94 16.55 -0.75
N ILE A 147 4.91 15.98 -0.14
CA ILE A 147 4.01 15.01 -0.78
C ILE A 147 3.03 15.76 -1.67
N LYS A 148 3.03 15.49 -2.98
CA LYS A 148 2.08 16.08 -3.92
C LYS A 148 0.70 15.45 -3.76
N VAL A 149 -0.32 16.29 -3.49
CA VAL A 149 -1.71 15.83 -3.36
C VAL A 149 -2.54 16.31 -4.52
N PHE A 150 -3.23 15.38 -5.20
CA PHE A 150 -4.15 15.68 -6.28
C PHE A 150 -5.28 14.67 -6.37
N VAL A 151 -6.36 15.05 -7.06
CA VAL A 151 -7.51 14.16 -7.28
C VAL A 151 -7.14 13.06 -8.27
N LYS A 152 -7.45 11.80 -7.92
CA LYS A 152 -7.23 10.65 -8.81
C LYS A 152 -8.13 10.76 -10.03
N GLN A 153 -7.52 10.77 -11.21
CA GLN A 153 -8.21 10.90 -12.50
C GLN A 153 -8.79 9.55 -12.95
N GLU A 154 -9.85 9.12 -12.27
CA GLU A 154 -10.61 7.92 -12.62
C GLU A 154 -12.10 8.16 -12.34
N PRO A 155 -13.04 7.37 -12.92
CA PRO A 155 -14.44 7.47 -12.58
C PRO A 155 -14.69 7.25 -11.08
N HIS A 156 -15.45 8.15 -10.46
CA HIS A 156 -15.88 8.09 -9.06
C HIS A 156 -17.37 7.77 -8.97
N LYS A 157 -17.79 7.07 -7.91
CA LYS A 157 -19.22 6.90 -7.62
C LYS A 157 -19.90 8.26 -7.52
N LEU A 158 -21.08 8.43 -8.13
CA LEU A 158 -21.83 9.69 -8.15
C LEU A 158 -21.99 10.30 -6.74
N LYS A 159 -22.27 9.46 -5.74
CA LYS A 159 -22.33 9.93 -4.33
C LYS A 159 -21.04 10.63 -3.89
N LYS A 160 -19.86 10.11 -4.24
CA LYS A 160 -18.58 10.75 -3.89
C LYS A 160 -18.37 12.09 -4.60
N ILE A 161 -18.91 12.21 -5.82
CA ILE A 161 -18.87 13.47 -6.59
C ILE A 161 -19.78 14.49 -5.93
N GLN A 162 -21.01 14.12 -5.59
CA GLN A 162 -21.98 14.98 -4.91
C GLN A 162 -21.46 15.43 -3.54
N ASP A 163 -20.89 14.53 -2.76
CA ASP A 163 -20.32 14.82 -1.45
C ASP A 163 -18.97 15.58 -1.52
N GLY A 164 -18.37 15.70 -2.71
CA GLY A 164 -17.04 16.29 -2.90
C GLY A 164 -15.93 15.55 -2.17
N THR A 165 -16.08 14.21 -1.97
CA THR A 165 -15.13 13.35 -1.28
C THR A 165 -14.39 12.46 -2.28
N TYR A 166 -13.56 13.08 -3.11
CA TYR A 166 -12.81 12.40 -4.15
C TYR A 166 -11.72 11.49 -3.58
N ARG A 167 -11.31 10.50 -4.36
CA ARG A 167 -10.09 9.74 -4.09
C ARG A 167 -8.90 10.64 -4.41
N LEU A 168 -7.95 10.70 -3.48
CA LEU A 168 -6.74 11.49 -3.62
C LEU A 168 -5.53 10.58 -3.84
N ILE A 169 -4.57 11.08 -4.59
CA ILE A 169 -3.22 10.54 -4.69
C ILE A 169 -2.31 11.40 -3.82
N SER A 170 -1.51 10.75 -2.99
CA SER A 170 -0.43 11.36 -2.20
C SER A 170 0.89 10.89 -2.80
N ALA A 171 1.38 11.59 -3.83
CA ALA A 171 2.57 11.19 -4.58
C ALA A 171 3.84 11.61 -3.86
N VAL A 172 4.70 10.64 -3.58
CA VAL A 172 6.07 10.84 -3.11
C VAL A 172 6.93 11.30 -4.29
N SER A 173 7.89 12.19 -4.06
CA SER A 173 8.78 12.68 -5.12
C SER A 173 9.60 11.56 -5.76
N LEU A 174 10.06 11.79 -7.00
CA LEU A 174 10.92 10.84 -7.70
C LEU A 174 12.21 10.56 -6.91
N ILE A 175 12.83 11.61 -6.33
CA ILE A 175 14.05 11.47 -5.52
C ILE A 175 13.78 10.57 -4.32
N ASP A 176 12.74 10.86 -3.53
CA ASP A 176 12.41 10.07 -2.35
C ASP A 176 11.91 8.66 -2.71
N THR A 177 11.22 8.50 -3.84
CA THR A 177 10.83 7.17 -4.35
C THR A 177 12.05 6.32 -4.72
N LEU A 178 13.08 6.91 -5.32
CA LEU A 178 14.33 6.21 -5.61
C LEU A 178 15.09 5.84 -4.33
N ILE A 179 15.09 6.72 -3.32
CA ILE A 179 15.62 6.38 -1.99
C ILE A 179 14.87 5.17 -1.40
N ASP A 180 13.53 5.19 -1.45
CA ASP A 180 12.73 4.08 -0.92
C ASP A 180 12.98 2.78 -1.70
N ARG A 181 13.20 2.84 -3.02
CA ARG A 181 13.60 1.67 -3.82
C ARG A 181 14.99 1.15 -3.42
N ILE A 182 15.96 2.03 -3.23
CA ILE A 182 17.31 1.65 -2.78
C ILE A 182 17.26 0.93 -1.43
N LEU A 183 16.41 1.39 -0.52
CA LEU A 183 16.27 0.78 0.80
C LEU A 183 15.44 -0.52 0.80
N PHE A 184 14.39 -0.59 0.00
CA PHE A 184 13.32 -1.58 0.20
C PHE A 184 13.02 -2.45 -1.03
N ALA A 185 13.66 -2.24 -2.19
CA ALA A 185 13.33 -3.05 -3.37
C ALA A 185 13.60 -4.55 -3.17
N TRP A 186 14.52 -4.91 -2.29
CA TRP A 186 14.80 -6.31 -1.95
C TRP A 186 13.55 -7.04 -1.40
N ILE A 187 12.76 -6.39 -0.52
CA ILE A 187 11.55 -7.01 0.02
C ILE A 187 10.43 -7.06 -1.03
N ALA A 188 10.30 -6.03 -1.87
CA ALA A 188 9.31 -6.03 -2.95
C ALA A 188 9.63 -7.13 -3.99
N ARG A 189 10.90 -7.37 -4.31
CA ARG A 189 11.33 -8.47 -5.19
C ARG A 189 11.09 -9.83 -4.55
N ALA A 190 11.43 -9.99 -3.25
CA ALA A 190 11.15 -11.22 -2.51
C ALA A 190 9.66 -11.54 -2.51
N GLN A 191 8.81 -10.53 -2.29
CA GLN A 191 7.37 -10.68 -2.31
C GLN A 191 6.87 -11.13 -3.68
N LEU A 192 7.34 -10.53 -4.80
CA LEU A 192 6.93 -10.91 -6.15
C LEU A 192 7.41 -12.30 -6.55
N SER A 193 8.54 -12.77 -6.03
CA SER A 193 9.08 -14.11 -6.32
C SER A 193 8.42 -15.22 -5.49
N THR A 194 7.66 -14.89 -4.44
CA THR A 194 7.05 -15.85 -3.50
C THR A 194 5.53 -15.71 -3.42
N VAL A 195 4.89 -15.33 -4.52
CA VAL A 195 3.43 -15.19 -4.60
C VAL A 195 2.75 -16.53 -4.28
N GLY A 196 1.83 -16.50 -3.30
CA GLY A 196 1.13 -17.69 -2.81
C GLY A 196 1.82 -18.42 -1.65
N GLU A 197 3.07 -18.08 -1.31
CA GLU A 197 3.79 -18.62 -0.15
C GLU A 197 3.55 -17.83 1.13
N THR A 198 3.01 -16.62 0.99
CA THR A 198 2.66 -15.73 2.10
C THR A 198 1.20 -15.30 2.00
N PRO A 199 0.61 -14.74 3.06
CA PRO A 199 -0.76 -14.20 3.01
C PRO A 199 -0.95 -13.02 2.06
N CYS A 200 0.15 -12.37 1.66
CA CYS A 200 0.12 -11.27 0.71
C CYS A 200 0.13 -11.79 -0.73
N LEU A 201 -0.90 -11.45 -1.50
CA LEU A 201 -1.06 -11.91 -2.88
C LEU A 201 -0.71 -10.82 -3.93
N ILE A 202 0.09 -9.82 -3.59
CA ILE A 202 0.58 -8.86 -4.58
C ILE A 202 1.36 -9.61 -5.67
N GLY A 203 1.11 -9.28 -6.94
CA GLY A 203 1.69 -9.98 -8.08
C GLY A 203 0.87 -11.18 -8.55
N TRP A 204 -0.08 -11.66 -7.76
CA TRP A 204 -1.05 -12.65 -8.21
C TRP A 204 -2.05 -12.03 -9.19
N SER A 205 -2.45 -12.82 -10.17
CA SER A 205 -3.50 -12.44 -11.13
C SER A 205 -4.51 -13.57 -11.26
N PRO A 206 -5.83 -13.29 -11.28
CA PRO A 206 -6.86 -14.30 -11.43
C PRO A 206 -6.89 -14.90 -12.83
N VAL A 207 -6.40 -14.19 -13.85
CA VAL A 207 -6.42 -14.67 -15.24
C VAL A 207 -5.43 -15.81 -15.49
N ARG A 208 -5.57 -16.49 -16.63
CA ARG A 208 -4.71 -17.62 -17.03
C ARG A 208 -4.60 -18.73 -15.99
N GLY A 209 -5.71 -18.98 -15.27
CA GLY A 209 -5.78 -20.06 -14.29
C GLY A 209 -5.38 -19.68 -12.86
N GLY A 210 -4.92 -18.44 -12.62
CA GLY A 210 -4.57 -17.98 -11.26
C GLY A 210 -5.74 -17.97 -10.29
N TRP A 211 -6.98 -17.84 -10.78
CA TRP A 211 -8.20 -17.95 -9.97
C TRP A 211 -8.28 -19.25 -9.15
N ARG A 212 -7.61 -20.33 -9.60
CA ARG A 212 -7.58 -21.61 -8.90
C ARG A 212 -6.94 -21.50 -7.50
N LEU A 213 -6.03 -20.56 -7.29
CA LEU A 213 -5.45 -20.33 -5.96
C LEU A 213 -6.54 -20.01 -4.93
N ILE A 214 -7.46 -19.12 -5.29
CA ILE A 214 -8.57 -18.70 -4.44
C ILE A 214 -9.60 -19.81 -4.30
N THR A 215 -10.02 -20.43 -5.39
CA THR A 215 -11.03 -21.50 -5.34
C THR A 215 -10.56 -22.73 -4.60
N ASN A 216 -9.31 -23.14 -4.79
CA ASN A 216 -8.73 -24.26 -4.05
C ASN A 216 -8.57 -23.97 -2.56
N LYS A 217 -8.19 -22.72 -2.22
CA LYS A 217 -8.03 -22.31 -0.82
C LYS A 217 -9.34 -22.35 -0.06
N PHE A 218 -10.43 -21.92 -0.68
CA PHE A 218 -11.72 -21.78 -0.02
C PHE A 218 -12.70 -22.92 -0.37
N ALA A 219 -12.42 -23.75 -1.37
CA ALA A 219 -13.06 -25.04 -1.70
C ALA A 219 -14.58 -25.11 -1.43
N ASN A 220 -15.35 -24.09 -1.83
CA ASN A 220 -16.78 -23.90 -1.58
C ASN A 220 -17.17 -23.68 -0.09
N GLU A 221 -16.21 -23.51 0.79
CA GLU A 221 -16.49 -23.12 2.16
C GLU A 221 -16.94 -21.66 2.26
N PRO A 222 -17.78 -21.33 3.26
CA PRO A 222 -18.14 -19.94 3.50
C PRO A 222 -16.92 -19.07 3.81
N VAL A 223 -16.94 -17.84 3.32
CA VAL A 223 -15.85 -16.88 3.48
C VAL A 223 -16.34 -15.58 4.10
N ASN A 224 -15.41 -14.83 4.68
CA ASN A 224 -15.59 -13.44 5.04
C ASN A 224 -14.72 -12.58 4.12
N CYS A 225 -15.38 -11.72 3.32
CA CYS A 225 -14.74 -10.65 2.55
C CYS A 225 -14.96 -9.35 3.32
N LEU A 226 -13.87 -8.70 3.75
CA LEU A 226 -13.95 -7.52 4.59
C LEU A 226 -13.45 -6.29 3.82
N ASP A 227 -14.30 -5.26 3.72
CA ASP A 227 -13.95 -3.95 3.16
C ASP A 227 -13.67 -2.96 4.28
N ARG A 228 -12.55 -2.23 4.16
CA ARG A 228 -12.14 -1.19 5.11
C ARG A 228 -12.62 0.18 4.66
N SER A 229 -13.08 1.00 5.59
CA SER A 229 -13.49 2.37 5.28
C SER A 229 -12.30 3.33 5.34
N ALA A 230 -12.05 4.04 4.23
CA ALA A 230 -11.03 5.09 4.16
C ALA A 230 -9.66 4.63 4.73
N TRP A 231 -9.24 3.42 4.40
CA TRP A 231 -8.08 2.75 4.97
C TRP A 231 -6.85 3.66 5.07
N ASP A 232 -6.38 4.22 3.96
CA ASP A 232 -5.15 5.04 3.92
C ASP A 232 -5.19 6.19 4.95
N TRP A 233 -6.36 6.78 5.16
CA TRP A 233 -6.54 7.91 6.08
C TRP A 233 -6.69 7.50 7.55
N THR A 234 -7.08 6.26 7.79
CA THR A 234 -7.33 5.72 9.15
C THR A 234 -6.21 4.80 9.65
N VAL A 235 -5.14 4.65 8.89
CA VAL A 235 -3.94 3.91 9.33
C VAL A 235 -3.42 4.50 10.63
N GLN A 236 -3.35 3.65 11.66
CA GLN A 236 -3.00 4.01 13.02
C GLN A 236 -1.47 4.15 13.22
N GLY A 237 -1.06 5.02 14.13
CA GLY A 237 0.36 5.20 14.47
C GLY A 237 1.03 3.91 14.96
N TYR A 238 0.34 3.06 15.73
CA TYR A 238 0.90 1.79 16.19
C TYR A 238 1.21 0.82 15.04
N LEU A 239 0.51 0.89 13.90
CA LEU A 239 0.83 0.08 12.73
C LEU A 239 2.19 0.47 12.15
N VAL A 240 2.53 1.75 12.14
CA VAL A 240 3.86 2.23 11.73
C VAL A 240 4.95 1.62 12.63
N ASP A 241 4.71 1.58 13.94
CA ASP A 241 5.63 0.94 14.88
C ASP A 241 5.79 -0.57 14.61
N LEU A 242 4.70 -1.25 14.30
CA LEU A 242 4.71 -2.66 13.94
C LEU A 242 5.45 -2.93 12.63
N TRP A 243 5.33 -2.06 11.62
CA TRP A 243 6.08 -2.16 10.37
C TRP A 243 7.57 -2.01 10.60
N ILE A 244 7.97 -1.02 11.41
CA ILE A 244 9.37 -0.82 11.78
C ILE A 244 9.90 -2.07 12.49
N LEU A 245 9.19 -2.56 13.50
CA LEU A 245 9.59 -3.76 14.25
C LEU A 245 9.68 -5.01 13.35
N PHE A 246 8.77 -5.16 12.40
CA PHE A 246 8.80 -6.24 11.42
C PHE A 246 10.04 -6.13 10.51
N LEU A 247 10.31 -4.93 9.95
CA LEU A 247 11.45 -4.69 9.06
C LEU A 247 12.81 -4.76 9.77
N GLU A 248 12.87 -4.47 11.06
CA GLU A 248 14.08 -4.67 11.87
C GLU A 248 14.46 -6.15 12.02
N ASN A 249 13.47 -7.04 11.99
CA ASN A 249 13.65 -8.46 12.31
C ASN A 249 13.47 -9.40 11.10
N LEU A 250 12.99 -8.90 9.96
CA LEU A 250 12.78 -9.72 8.77
C LEU A 250 14.10 -10.03 8.04
N PRO A 251 14.96 -9.04 7.70
CA PRO A 251 16.21 -9.32 6.99
C PRO A 251 17.20 -10.05 7.88
N VAL A 252 18.11 -10.77 7.24
CA VAL A 252 19.27 -11.38 7.88
C VAL A 252 20.47 -10.44 7.72
N ASN A 253 21.26 -10.24 8.77
CA ASN A 253 22.43 -9.38 8.79
C ASN A 253 22.21 -7.95 8.29
N PRO A 254 21.15 -7.23 8.72
CA PRO A 254 20.95 -5.84 8.29
C PRO A 254 22.08 -4.95 8.85
N PRO A 255 22.77 -4.15 8.02
CA PRO A 255 23.78 -3.24 8.52
C PRO A 255 23.13 -2.09 9.30
N GLU A 256 23.88 -1.54 10.25
CA GLU A 256 23.38 -0.49 11.16
C GLU A 256 22.91 0.77 10.41
N TRP A 257 23.63 1.17 9.35
CA TRP A 257 23.25 2.31 8.54
C TRP A 257 21.87 2.13 7.89
N TRP A 258 21.57 0.92 7.42
CA TRP A 258 20.27 0.61 6.79
C TRP A 258 19.14 0.70 7.82
N LEU A 259 19.32 0.14 9.01
CA LEU A 259 18.33 0.21 10.10
C LEU A 259 18.05 1.67 10.50
N LYS A 260 19.09 2.50 10.63
CA LYS A 260 18.94 3.93 10.94
C LYS A 260 18.19 4.67 9.85
N MET A 261 18.57 4.47 8.60
CA MET A 261 17.96 5.16 7.46
C MET A 261 16.52 4.69 7.24
N MET A 262 16.20 3.41 7.38
CA MET A 262 14.86 2.88 7.35
C MET A 262 13.94 3.58 8.37
N LYS A 263 14.37 3.68 9.63
CA LYS A 263 13.62 4.38 10.68
C LYS A 263 13.42 5.86 10.35
N LEU A 264 14.44 6.52 9.85
CA LEU A 264 14.38 7.93 9.46
C LEU A 264 13.38 8.14 8.30
N ARG A 265 13.40 7.28 7.29
CA ARG A 265 12.43 7.34 6.19
C ARG A 265 11.00 7.11 6.67
N PHE A 266 10.76 6.15 7.56
CA PHE A 266 9.44 5.94 8.14
C PHE A 266 8.95 7.15 8.95
N LYS A 267 9.82 7.78 9.71
CA LYS A 267 9.50 9.03 10.41
C LYS A 267 9.09 10.13 9.44
N LEU A 268 9.87 10.37 8.38
CA LEU A 268 9.60 11.38 7.36
C LEU A 268 8.29 11.11 6.58
N LEU A 269 7.98 9.83 6.31
CA LEU A 269 6.77 9.45 5.58
C LEU A 269 5.51 9.45 6.46
N PHE A 270 5.60 9.04 7.73
CA PHE A 270 4.42 8.71 8.54
C PHE A 270 4.24 9.57 9.79
N GLU A 271 5.19 10.47 10.10
CA GLU A 271 5.09 11.42 11.22
C GLU A 271 5.28 12.87 10.75
N ASP A 272 6.35 13.16 10.00
CA ASP A 272 6.76 14.50 9.65
C ASP A 272 6.39 14.94 8.22
N ALA A 273 5.55 14.18 7.54
CA ALA A 273 5.18 14.45 6.15
C ALA A 273 4.50 15.82 5.98
N VAL A 274 4.84 16.50 4.89
CA VAL A 274 4.20 17.74 4.46
C VAL A 274 3.46 17.49 3.16
N PHE A 275 2.15 17.67 3.16
CA PHE A 275 1.30 17.62 1.97
C PHE A 275 1.32 18.97 1.27
N ARG A 276 1.47 18.96 -0.05
CA ARG A 276 1.45 20.16 -0.87
C ARG A 276 0.46 20.03 -2.02
N PHE A 277 -0.35 21.05 -2.20
CA PHE A 277 -1.34 21.16 -3.27
C PHE A 277 -0.80 21.99 -4.45
N GLU A 278 -1.48 21.92 -5.58
CA GLU A 278 -1.05 22.57 -6.83
C GLU A 278 -0.97 24.11 -6.70
N ASP A 279 -1.82 24.71 -5.88
CA ASP A 279 -1.80 26.15 -5.59
C ASP A 279 -0.70 26.56 -4.58
N GLY A 280 0.20 25.66 -4.21
CA GLY A 280 1.28 25.91 -3.27
C GLY A 280 0.90 25.76 -1.79
N THR A 281 -0.37 25.53 -1.45
CA THR A 281 -0.80 25.32 -0.07
C THR A 281 -0.08 24.09 0.52
N ARG A 282 0.51 24.24 1.72
CA ARG A 282 1.21 23.18 2.44
C ARG A 282 0.51 22.86 3.74
N VAL A 283 0.37 21.59 4.04
CA VAL A 283 -0.22 21.09 5.30
C VAL A 283 0.70 20.05 5.91
N ARG A 284 1.19 20.32 7.12
CA ARG A 284 2.00 19.35 7.87
C ARG A 284 1.10 18.31 8.50
N GLN A 285 1.53 17.04 8.46
CA GLN A 285 0.85 15.95 9.16
C GLN A 285 0.97 16.15 10.67
N GLY A 286 -0.17 16.10 11.37
CA GLY A 286 -0.22 16.34 12.82
C GLY A 286 -0.21 15.07 13.68
N THR A 287 -0.44 13.90 13.06
CA THR A 287 -0.53 12.61 13.78
C THR A 287 0.24 11.53 13.04
N LYS A 288 0.87 10.62 13.80
CA LYS A 288 1.55 9.45 13.23
C LYS A 288 0.54 8.51 12.57
N GLY A 289 0.90 7.96 11.43
CA GLY A 289 0.03 7.09 10.63
C GLY A 289 -0.22 7.65 9.24
N VAL A 290 -1.43 7.49 8.73
CA VAL A 290 -1.88 7.92 7.39
C VAL A 290 -0.97 7.39 6.28
N MET A 291 -1.48 6.43 5.51
CA MET A 291 -0.76 5.88 4.37
C MET A 291 -0.72 6.89 3.22
N LYS A 292 0.44 7.05 2.60
CA LYS A 292 0.60 7.79 1.35
C LYS A 292 0.40 6.84 0.18
N SER A 293 -0.69 7.01 -0.55
CA SER A 293 -1.07 6.10 -1.65
C SER A 293 0.01 5.94 -2.73
N GLY A 294 0.88 6.93 -2.90
CA GLY A 294 2.03 6.91 -3.82
C GLY A 294 3.37 6.55 -3.17
N CYS A 295 3.40 6.08 -1.93
CA CYS A 295 4.61 5.55 -1.30
C CYS A 295 4.99 4.20 -1.94
N TYR A 296 6.28 3.94 -2.12
CA TYR A 296 6.77 2.72 -2.75
C TYR A 296 6.28 1.43 -2.07
N LEU A 297 6.22 1.42 -0.75
CA LEU A 297 5.78 0.26 0.03
C LEU A 297 4.27 0.21 0.33
N THR A 298 3.46 1.13 -0.21
CA THR A 298 2.04 1.27 0.15
C THR A 298 1.29 -0.05 0.17
N ILE A 299 1.29 -0.75 -0.95
CA ILE A 299 0.48 -1.97 -1.09
C ILE A 299 1.01 -3.11 -0.20
N LEU A 300 2.33 -3.22 -0.05
CA LEU A 300 2.98 -4.20 0.81
C LEU A 300 2.65 -3.96 2.29
N LEU A 301 2.81 -2.73 2.77
CA LEU A 301 2.52 -2.36 4.16
C LEU A 301 1.03 -2.48 4.48
N ASN A 302 0.17 -2.11 3.53
CA ASN A 302 -1.27 -2.28 3.67
C ASN A 302 -1.63 -3.77 3.81
N SER A 303 -1.06 -4.65 2.98
CA SER A 303 -1.31 -6.09 3.05
C SER A 303 -0.77 -6.71 4.34
N LEU A 304 0.45 -6.36 4.74
CA LEU A 304 1.05 -6.79 6.02
C LEU A 304 0.19 -6.36 7.21
N SER A 305 -0.38 -5.14 7.15
CA SER A 305 -1.26 -4.61 8.20
C SER A 305 -2.49 -5.47 8.40
N GLN A 306 -3.06 -6.05 7.34
CA GLN A 306 -4.23 -6.92 7.46
C GLN A 306 -3.89 -8.18 8.28
N SER A 307 -2.70 -8.76 8.07
CA SER A 307 -2.23 -9.89 8.88
C SER A 307 -1.97 -9.48 10.33
N LEU A 308 -1.29 -8.37 10.58
CA LEU A 308 -1.00 -7.88 11.93
C LEU A 308 -2.28 -7.60 12.72
N LEU A 309 -3.25 -6.92 12.11
CA LEU A 309 -4.57 -6.64 12.70
C LEU A 309 -5.33 -7.94 12.98
N HIS A 310 -5.29 -8.88 12.05
CA HIS A 310 -5.91 -10.20 12.22
C HIS A 310 -5.33 -10.95 13.44
N TYR A 311 -4.02 -10.96 13.61
CA TYR A 311 -3.36 -11.61 14.73
C TYR A 311 -3.78 -11.02 16.06
N ILE A 312 -3.80 -9.70 16.17
CA ILE A 312 -4.17 -8.99 17.40
C ILE A 312 -5.66 -9.20 17.70
N ALA A 313 -6.53 -9.05 16.70
CA ALA A 313 -7.97 -9.23 16.85
C ALA A 313 -8.31 -10.67 17.30
N ASN A 314 -7.71 -11.69 16.69
CA ASN A 314 -7.89 -13.09 17.09
C ASN A 314 -7.42 -13.32 18.54
N LYS A 315 -6.25 -12.81 18.92
CA LYS A 315 -5.77 -12.92 20.31
C LYS A 315 -6.78 -12.33 21.29
N ARG A 316 -7.32 -11.16 20.99
CA ARG A 316 -8.34 -10.49 21.82
C ARG A 316 -9.67 -11.25 21.86
N CYS A 317 -9.98 -12.03 20.83
CA CYS A 317 -11.11 -12.97 20.80
C CYS A 317 -10.81 -14.32 21.51
N GLY A 318 -9.64 -14.49 22.13
CA GLY A 318 -9.24 -15.76 22.75
C GLY A 318 -8.95 -16.87 21.74
N LYS A 319 -8.57 -16.52 20.51
CA LYS A 319 -8.27 -17.43 19.43
C LYS A 319 -6.78 -17.44 19.09
N PRO A 320 -6.24 -18.54 18.50
CA PRO A 320 -4.90 -18.54 17.95
C PRO A 320 -4.73 -17.42 16.91
N MET A 321 -3.62 -16.67 16.96
CA MET A 321 -3.41 -15.47 16.15
C MET A 321 -3.57 -15.71 14.65
N ALA A 322 -2.95 -16.76 14.11
CA ALA A 322 -2.97 -17.06 12.68
C ALA A 322 -4.14 -17.96 12.24
N LEU A 323 -5.11 -18.23 13.13
CA LEU A 323 -6.28 -19.05 12.79
C LEU A 323 -7.12 -18.35 11.74
N LYS A 324 -7.41 -19.04 10.62
CA LYS A 324 -8.18 -18.50 9.47
C LYS A 324 -7.58 -17.20 8.92
N GLN A 325 -6.26 -17.17 8.80
CA GLN A 325 -5.51 -16.03 8.31
C GLN A 325 -5.98 -15.60 6.92
N PRO A 326 -6.25 -14.29 6.71
CA PRO A 326 -6.72 -13.79 5.43
C PRO A 326 -5.63 -13.83 4.35
N PHE A 327 -6.04 -13.97 3.10
CA PHE A 327 -5.30 -13.43 1.97
C PHE A 327 -5.60 -11.94 1.83
N SER A 328 -4.60 -11.16 1.42
CA SER A 328 -4.73 -9.71 1.26
C SER A 328 -4.00 -9.18 0.03
N ILE A 329 -4.60 -8.16 -0.59
CA ILE A 329 -3.95 -7.26 -1.54
C ILE A 329 -4.32 -5.83 -1.13
N GLY A 330 -3.37 -5.10 -0.55
CA GLY A 330 -3.68 -3.82 0.08
C GLY A 330 -4.59 -4.01 1.29
N ASP A 331 -5.68 -3.25 1.34
CA ASP A 331 -6.72 -3.34 2.37
C ASP A 331 -7.83 -4.35 2.06
N ASP A 332 -7.85 -4.89 0.85
CA ASP A 332 -8.80 -5.92 0.45
C ASP A 332 -8.39 -7.29 1.02
N THR A 333 -9.35 -7.98 1.66
CA THR A 333 -9.10 -9.23 2.37
C THR A 333 -10.17 -10.26 2.13
N VAL A 334 -9.76 -11.53 2.06
CA VAL A 334 -10.64 -12.69 2.07
C VAL A 334 -10.12 -13.75 3.02
N GLN A 335 -10.99 -14.33 3.83
CA GLN A 335 -10.64 -15.35 4.81
C GLN A 335 -11.80 -16.36 4.97
N GLU A 336 -11.50 -17.54 5.49
CA GLU A 336 -12.53 -18.50 5.86
C GLU A 336 -13.50 -17.91 6.88
N ALA A 337 -14.79 -18.23 6.75
CA ALA A 337 -15.80 -17.77 7.70
C ALA A 337 -15.49 -18.21 9.14
N MET A 338 -15.75 -17.33 10.07
CA MET A 338 -15.52 -17.57 11.49
C MET A 338 -16.80 -17.34 12.30
N SER A 339 -17.09 -18.23 13.26
CA SER A 339 -18.26 -18.12 14.12
C SER A 339 -18.18 -16.94 15.10
N TRP A 340 -16.99 -16.40 15.35
CA TRP A 340 -16.75 -15.24 16.21
C TRP A 340 -16.61 -13.93 15.44
N LEU A 341 -17.08 -13.86 14.19
CA LEU A 341 -16.97 -12.67 13.33
C LEU A 341 -17.47 -11.38 13.99
N PRO A 342 -18.62 -11.33 14.70
CA PRO A 342 -19.08 -10.10 15.34
C PRO A 342 -18.08 -9.55 16.37
N GLU A 343 -17.51 -10.41 17.20
CA GLU A 343 -16.51 -10.02 18.19
C GLU A 343 -15.18 -9.62 17.50
N TYR A 344 -14.79 -10.34 16.47
CA TYR A 344 -13.60 -10.02 15.67
C TYR A 344 -13.70 -8.61 15.04
N VAL A 345 -14.85 -8.27 14.45
CA VAL A 345 -15.08 -6.93 13.89
C VAL A 345 -15.06 -5.88 15.00
N ARG A 346 -15.67 -6.15 16.15
CA ARG A 346 -15.60 -5.25 17.30
C ARG A 346 -14.16 -4.99 17.75
N GLN A 347 -13.30 -6.00 17.77
CA GLN A 347 -11.88 -5.83 18.11
C GLN A 347 -11.12 -5.00 17.05
N LEU A 348 -11.43 -5.14 15.76
CA LEU A 348 -10.87 -4.27 14.73
C LEU A 348 -11.31 -2.81 14.93
N GLU A 349 -12.56 -2.56 15.28
CA GLU A 349 -13.07 -1.21 15.56
C GLU A 349 -12.41 -0.59 16.80
N ILE A 350 -12.21 -1.37 17.86
CA ILE A 350 -11.43 -0.96 19.03
C ILE A 350 -9.99 -0.60 18.65
N LEU A 351 -9.41 -1.32 17.71
CA LEU A 351 -8.08 -1.03 17.16
C LEU A 351 -8.06 0.20 16.21
N GLY A 352 -9.18 0.88 16.03
CA GLY A 352 -9.31 2.08 15.21
C GLY A 352 -9.58 1.82 13.73
N ILE A 353 -9.96 0.59 13.35
CA ILE A 353 -10.22 0.21 11.96
C ILE A 353 -11.71 0.09 11.70
N THR A 354 -12.25 0.92 10.82
CA THR A 354 -13.66 0.87 10.45
C THR A 354 -13.90 -0.17 9.36
N VAL A 355 -14.76 -1.16 9.65
CA VAL A 355 -15.17 -2.20 8.71
C VAL A 355 -16.53 -1.83 8.13
N LYS A 356 -16.64 -1.70 6.79
CA LYS A 356 -17.90 -1.35 6.12
C LYS A 356 -18.86 -2.53 5.95
N GLY A 357 -18.33 -3.70 5.79
CA GLY A 357 -19.12 -4.91 5.56
C GLY A 357 -18.36 -6.10 6.09
N ALA A 358 -19.06 -6.91 6.89
CA ALA A 358 -18.56 -8.16 7.39
C ALA A 358 -19.70 -9.17 7.21
N LYS A 359 -19.70 -9.85 6.07
CA LYS A 359 -20.74 -10.83 5.72
C LYS A 359 -20.09 -12.18 5.50
N VAL A 360 -20.80 -13.22 5.93
CA VAL A 360 -20.51 -14.59 5.50
C VAL A 360 -21.09 -14.76 4.10
N GLN A 361 -20.28 -15.19 3.16
CA GLN A 361 -20.64 -15.38 1.76
C GLN A 361 -20.24 -16.79 1.30
N HIS A 362 -20.99 -17.32 0.34
CA HIS A 362 -20.66 -18.58 -0.34
C HIS A 362 -19.92 -18.38 -1.67
N TRP A 363 -19.59 -17.15 -2.01
CA TRP A 363 -18.72 -16.79 -3.12
C TRP A 363 -17.66 -15.81 -2.64
N VAL A 364 -16.53 -15.79 -3.29
CA VAL A 364 -15.44 -14.88 -2.95
C VAL A 364 -15.55 -13.63 -3.83
N GLU A 365 -15.51 -12.45 -3.20
CA GLU A 365 -15.22 -11.17 -3.87
C GLU A 365 -13.88 -10.68 -3.35
N PHE A 366 -12.88 -10.60 -4.22
CA PHE A 366 -11.52 -10.25 -3.84
C PHE A 366 -10.75 -9.65 -5.02
N ALA A 367 -9.95 -8.61 -4.76
CA ALA A 367 -9.12 -7.93 -5.75
C ALA A 367 -9.90 -7.47 -7.00
N GLY A 368 -11.16 -7.06 -6.83
CA GLY A 368 -12.03 -6.60 -7.92
C GLY A 368 -12.62 -7.71 -8.78
N PHE A 369 -12.54 -8.96 -8.35
CA PHE A 369 -13.13 -10.12 -9.03
C PHE A 369 -14.07 -10.91 -8.11
N CYS A 370 -15.07 -11.54 -8.73
CA CYS A 370 -15.91 -12.55 -8.08
C CYS A 370 -15.47 -13.94 -8.54
N PHE A 371 -15.51 -14.90 -7.60
CA PHE A 371 -15.14 -16.30 -7.81
C PHE A 371 -16.29 -17.19 -7.37
N ASP A 372 -16.78 -18.05 -8.27
CA ASP A 372 -17.92 -18.93 -8.02
C ASP A 372 -17.54 -20.43 -7.87
N GLY A 373 -16.23 -20.71 -7.71
CA GLY A 373 -15.69 -22.07 -7.60
C GLY A 373 -15.34 -22.71 -8.96
N LYS A 374 -15.81 -22.16 -10.08
CA LYS A 374 -15.55 -22.69 -11.43
C LYS A 374 -14.82 -21.70 -12.33
N THR A 375 -15.02 -20.42 -12.09
CA THR A 375 -14.46 -19.33 -12.88
C THR A 375 -14.33 -18.06 -12.05
N CYS A 376 -13.78 -17.02 -12.65
CA CYS A 376 -13.77 -15.67 -12.09
C CYS A 376 -14.22 -14.66 -13.15
N TYR A 377 -14.84 -13.57 -12.67
CA TYR A 377 -15.29 -12.46 -13.50
C TYR A 377 -15.15 -11.13 -12.75
N PRO A 378 -15.01 -9.99 -13.48
CA PRO A 378 -14.88 -8.69 -12.83
C PRO A 378 -16.09 -8.36 -11.94
N ALA A 379 -15.86 -7.91 -10.70
CA ALA A 379 -16.91 -7.49 -9.77
C ALA A 379 -17.53 -6.14 -10.17
N TYR A 380 -16.76 -5.28 -10.85
CA TYR A 380 -17.15 -3.91 -11.21
C TYR A 380 -17.02 -3.65 -12.71
N TRP A 381 -17.73 -4.44 -13.51
CA TRP A 381 -17.71 -4.33 -14.99
C TRP A 381 -18.23 -2.99 -15.52
N GLN A 382 -18.99 -2.22 -14.70
CA GLN A 382 -19.51 -0.88 -15.04
C GLN A 382 -18.49 0.25 -14.83
N LYS A 383 -17.35 -0.03 -14.25
CA LYS A 383 -16.27 0.92 -13.95
C LYS A 383 -15.22 0.89 -15.07
#